data_3fec283d49d4137588eed2feb8c3813b
#
_entry.id   3fec283d49d4137588eed2feb8c3813b
#
_cell.length_a   1.000
_cell.length_b   1.000
_cell.length_c   1.000
_cell.angle_alpha   90.00
_cell.angle_beta   90.00
_cell.angle_gamma   90.00
#
_symmetry.space_group_name_H-M   'P 1'
#
loop_
_entity.id
_entity.type
_entity.pdbx_description
1 polymer ?
#
loop_
_entity_poly.entity_id
_entity_poly.type
_entity_poly.pdbx_seq_one_letter_code
_entity_poly.pdbx_strand_id
1 'polypeptide(L)'
;MNMDGLKDAIVGMLAGESIRINTGTFSNDMTTFATRDDILTLLVHLGYLTYDGILESVSIPNKEVSKEYVNAISTMDWKEEFERNIIKERGEGHMKSLLILGAGGFGQMVKETAIQLGYEEIVFLDDAAFGKDVVGKCCDYTAKYGEYKMAVAAFGNNHTRLFWTDKLLEAGYEVPAIVHPSAIVSPSAVLGSGCFIMQRAVVNTHTHVDRAALVNSGAVVDHDSVVCAGAHVGLGSVVKANCTIEQEKK
;
A
#
# COMPACT_ATOMS: atom_id res chain seq x y z
N MET A 1 -22.22 5.74 -15.96
CA MET A 1 -21.36 6.81 -15.38
C MET A 1 -21.57 8.07 -16.21
N ASN A 2 -21.96 9.19 -15.60
CA ASN A 2 -22.10 10.46 -16.32
C ASN A 2 -20.76 11.20 -16.29
N MET A 3 -20.05 11.19 -17.43
CA MET A 3 -18.74 11.84 -17.61
C MET A 3 -18.86 13.25 -18.22
N ASP A 4 -20.07 13.81 -18.24
CA ASP A 4 -20.31 15.12 -18.83
C ASP A 4 -19.48 16.18 -18.10
N GLY A 5 -18.71 16.97 -18.86
CA GLY A 5 -17.83 18.02 -18.37
C GLY A 5 -16.46 17.59 -17.83
N LEU A 6 -16.12 16.28 -17.74
CA LEU A 6 -14.79 15.86 -17.30
C LEU A 6 -13.70 16.27 -18.29
N LYS A 7 -13.95 16.07 -19.58
CA LYS A 7 -13.02 16.48 -20.66
C LYS A 7 -12.80 17.98 -20.64
N ASP A 8 -13.88 18.76 -20.49
CA ASP A 8 -13.80 20.23 -20.47
C ASP A 8 -13.02 20.72 -19.24
N ALA A 9 -13.20 20.07 -18.09
CA ALA A 9 -12.44 20.36 -16.89
C ALA A 9 -10.94 20.10 -17.09
N ILE A 10 -10.56 18.96 -17.68
CA ILE A 10 -9.15 18.63 -17.95
C ILE A 10 -8.57 19.60 -18.99
N VAL A 11 -9.30 19.95 -20.05
CA VAL A 11 -8.87 20.94 -21.06
C VAL A 11 -8.66 22.32 -20.41
N GLY A 12 -9.57 22.75 -19.53
CA GLY A 12 -9.42 24.01 -18.77
C GLY A 12 -8.17 24.00 -17.90
N MET A 13 -7.91 22.89 -17.17
CA MET A 13 -6.70 22.74 -16.36
C MET A 13 -5.42 22.70 -17.19
N LEU A 14 -5.42 22.14 -18.40
CA LEU A 14 -4.30 22.19 -19.33
C LEU A 14 -4.06 23.63 -19.85
N ALA A 15 -5.10 24.45 -19.92
CA ALA A 15 -4.99 25.87 -20.22
C ALA A 15 -4.53 26.72 -19.02
N GLY A 16 -4.32 26.10 -17.84
CA GLY A 16 -3.86 26.77 -16.62
C GLY A 16 -4.98 27.23 -15.69
N GLU A 17 -6.22 26.81 -15.93
CA GLU A 17 -7.34 27.10 -15.06
C GLU A 17 -7.38 26.17 -13.83
N SER A 18 -7.92 26.64 -12.71
CA SER A 18 -8.27 25.82 -11.57
C SER A 18 -9.77 25.53 -11.58
N ILE A 19 -10.13 24.26 -11.49
CA ILE A 19 -11.53 23.82 -11.59
C ILE A 19 -12.10 23.56 -10.20
N ARG A 20 -13.19 24.22 -9.86
CA ARG A 20 -13.90 23.96 -8.59
C ARG A 20 -14.53 22.57 -8.61
N ILE A 21 -14.39 21.89 -7.47
CA ILE A 21 -14.98 20.56 -7.24
C ILE A 21 -15.69 20.51 -5.88
N ASN A 22 -16.69 19.66 -5.77
CA ASN A 22 -17.34 19.33 -4.51
C ASN A 22 -16.81 17.99 -4.01
N THR A 23 -15.91 18.02 -3.03
CA THR A 23 -15.36 16.81 -2.41
C THR A 23 -16.33 16.13 -1.44
N GLY A 24 -17.42 16.77 -1.06
CA GLY A 24 -18.38 16.25 -0.08
C GLY A 24 -19.27 15.13 -0.61
N THR A 25 -19.30 14.90 -1.93
CA THR A 25 -20.05 13.80 -2.56
C THR A 25 -19.21 12.54 -2.74
N PHE A 26 -17.89 12.65 -2.57
CA PHE A 26 -16.98 11.53 -2.74
C PHE A 26 -17.10 10.54 -1.57
N SER A 27 -17.60 9.35 -1.85
CA SER A 27 -17.60 8.22 -0.93
C SER A 27 -16.26 7.50 -1.06
N ASN A 28 -15.54 7.37 0.07
CA ASN A 28 -14.21 6.75 0.10
C ASN A 28 -14.23 5.21 -0.10
N ASP A 29 -15.36 4.66 -0.58
CA ASP A 29 -15.52 3.25 -0.88
C ASP A 29 -14.87 2.84 -2.22
N MET A 30 -14.37 3.81 -3.00
CA MET A 30 -13.70 3.61 -4.30
C MET A 30 -14.55 2.82 -5.33
N THR A 31 -15.82 2.57 -5.05
CA THR A 31 -16.69 1.71 -5.87
C THR A 31 -17.73 2.48 -6.67
N THR A 32 -18.11 3.68 -6.23
CA THR A 32 -19.20 4.46 -6.85
C THR A 32 -18.72 5.84 -7.28
N PHE A 33 -18.48 6.02 -8.58
CA PHE A 33 -18.24 7.34 -9.17
C PHE A 33 -19.46 7.73 -9.99
N ALA A 34 -20.28 8.63 -9.48
CA ALA A 34 -21.49 9.07 -10.12
C ALA A 34 -21.29 10.38 -10.88
N THR A 35 -20.35 11.22 -10.43
CA THR A 35 -20.18 12.58 -10.93
C THR A 35 -18.75 12.85 -11.43
N ARG A 36 -18.59 13.94 -12.20
CA ARG A 36 -17.29 14.49 -12.61
C ARG A 36 -16.40 14.76 -11.37
N ASP A 37 -16.96 15.32 -10.32
CA ASP A 37 -16.23 15.73 -9.13
C ASP A 37 -15.71 14.54 -8.33
N ASP A 38 -16.41 13.40 -8.36
CA ASP A 38 -15.91 12.14 -7.77
C ASP A 38 -14.64 11.67 -8.48
N ILE A 39 -14.61 11.77 -9.82
CA ILE A 39 -13.44 11.38 -10.62
C ILE A 39 -12.28 12.35 -10.40
N LEU A 40 -12.54 13.65 -10.37
CA LEU A 40 -11.50 14.65 -10.11
C LEU A 40 -10.93 14.50 -8.69
N THR A 41 -11.77 14.15 -7.70
CA THR A 41 -11.33 13.85 -6.34
C THR A 41 -10.47 12.58 -6.30
N LEU A 42 -10.84 11.54 -7.04
CA LEU A 42 -9.99 10.34 -7.19
C LEU A 42 -8.62 10.69 -7.78
N LEU A 43 -8.57 11.51 -8.82
CA LEU A 43 -7.31 11.94 -9.45
C LEU A 43 -6.42 12.74 -8.50
N VAL A 44 -6.99 13.47 -7.54
CA VAL A 44 -6.24 14.09 -6.44
C VAL A 44 -5.62 13.03 -5.53
N HIS A 45 -6.39 12.01 -5.12
CA HIS A 45 -5.88 10.91 -4.29
C HIS A 45 -4.79 10.09 -4.97
N LEU A 46 -4.86 9.93 -6.28
CA LEU A 46 -3.85 9.25 -7.09
C LEU A 46 -2.63 10.12 -7.42
N GLY A 47 -2.63 11.41 -7.02
CA GLY A 47 -1.52 12.34 -7.26
C GLY A 47 -1.45 12.95 -8.66
N TYR A 48 -2.47 12.72 -9.51
CA TYR A 48 -2.55 13.32 -10.84
C TYR A 48 -3.06 14.77 -10.82
N LEU A 49 -3.71 15.19 -9.75
CA LEU A 49 -4.19 16.56 -9.55
C LEU A 49 -3.76 17.08 -8.18
N THR A 50 -3.59 18.39 -8.08
CA THR A 50 -3.39 19.10 -6.80
C THR A 50 -4.70 19.72 -6.37
N TYR A 51 -5.04 19.61 -5.08
CA TYR A 51 -6.24 20.21 -4.49
C TYR A 51 -5.89 21.42 -3.61
N ASP A 52 -6.55 22.54 -3.86
CA ASP A 52 -6.52 23.71 -3.01
C ASP A 52 -7.78 23.73 -2.12
N GLY A 53 -7.59 23.45 -0.82
CA GLY A 53 -8.68 23.37 0.15
C GLY A 53 -9.30 24.73 0.52
N ILE A 54 -8.68 25.86 0.18
CA ILE A 54 -9.23 27.20 0.40
C ILE A 54 -10.16 27.59 -0.75
N LEU A 55 -9.73 27.30 -1.97
CA LEU A 55 -10.49 27.63 -3.19
C LEU A 55 -11.43 26.51 -3.60
N GLU A 56 -11.40 25.36 -2.90
CA GLU A 56 -12.14 24.13 -3.25
C GLU A 56 -11.98 23.78 -4.72
N SER A 57 -10.72 23.80 -5.21
CA SER A 57 -10.42 23.63 -6.63
C SER A 57 -9.23 22.69 -6.86
N VAL A 58 -9.22 22.10 -8.05
CA VAL A 58 -8.14 21.21 -8.52
C VAL A 58 -7.40 21.83 -9.71
N SER A 59 -6.12 21.49 -9.83
CA SER A 59 -5.25 21.88 -10.93
C SER A 59 -4.23 20.79 -11.24
N ILE A 60 -3.62 20.85 -12.43
CA ILE A 60 -2.56 19.92 -12.83
C ILE A 60 -1.25 20.35 -12.15
N PRO A 61 -0.55 19.46 -11.39
CA PRO A 61 0.56 19.86 -10.53
C PRO A 61 1.83 20.26 -11.29
N ASN A 62 2.08 19.68 -12.48
CA ASN A 62 3.33 19.91 -13.21
C ASN A 62 3.20 19.57 -14.70
N LYS A 63 4.29 19.90 -15.47
CA LYS A 63 4.34 19.70 -16.93
C LYS A 63 4.39 18.24 -17.37
N GLU A 64 4.85 17.32 -16.51
CA GLU A 64 4.91 15.90 -16.82
C GLU A 64 3.51 15.30 -16.83
N VAL A 65 2.75 15.55 -15.78
CA VAL A 65 1.34 15.17 -15.70
C VAL A 65 0.50 15.85 -16.79
N SER A 66 0.81 17.13 -17.14
CA SER A 66 0.15 17.80 -18.28
C SER A 66 0.34 17.07 -19.59
N LYS A 67 1.53 16.52 -19.86
CA LYS A 67 1.79 15.74 -21.08
C LYS A 67 0.97 14.45 -21.14
N GLU A 68 0.83 13.76 -20.02
CA GLU A 68 0.00 12.55 -19.95
C GLU A 68 -1.47 12.86 -20.28
N TYR A 69 -2.02 13.95 -19.74
CA TYR A 69 -3.38 14.37 -20.08
C TYR A 69 -3.52 14.78 -21.56
N VAL A 70 -2.55 15.47 -22.14
CA VAL A 70 -2.55 15.81 -23.57
C VAL A 70 -2.56 14.55 -24.44
N ASN A 71 -1.73 13.56 -24.09
CA ASN A 71 -1.68 12.29 -24.79
C ASN A 71 -3.04 11.56 -24.70
N ALA A 72 -3.61 11.46 -23.50
CA ALA A 72 -4.90 10.79 -23.28
C ALA A 72 -6.07 11.46 -24.06
N ILE A 73 -6.09 12.81 -24.12
CA ILE A 73 -7.15 13.55 -24.83
C ILE A 73 -7.00 13.48 -26.34
N SER A 74 -5.77 13.30 -26.84
CA SER A 74 -5.46 13.27 -28.29
C SER A 74 -5.90 11.98 -28.98
N THR A 75 -6.17 10.92 -28.24
CA THR A 75 -6.67 9.66 -28.77
C THR A 75 -8.17 9.72 -29.00
N MET A 76 -8.67 9.17 -30.14
CA MET A 76 -10.10 9.19 -30.46
C MET A 76 -10.97 8.42 -29.46
N ASP A 77 -10.36 7.50 -28.67
CA ASP A 77 -11.02 6.64 -27.66
C ASP A 77 -10.58 6.98 -26.22
N TRP A 78 -10.26 8.26 -25.96
CA TRP A 78 -9.76 8.69 -24.65
C TRP A 78 -10.64 8.21 -23.47
N LYS A 79 -11.96 8.10 -23.68
CA LYS A 79 -12.91 7.63 -22.66
C LYS A 79 -12.66 6.16 -22.31
N GLU A 80 -12.51 5.31 -23.33
CA GLU A 80 -12.23 3.88 -23.14
C GLU A 80 -10.81 3.65 -22.59
N GLU A 81 -9.84 4.45 -23.02
CA GLU A 81 -8.46 4.38 -22.53
C GLU A 81 -8.35 4.89 -21.11
N PHE A 82 -9.05 5.97 -20.77
CA PHE A 82 -9.14 6.50 -19.41
C PHE A 82 -9.88 5.52 -18.48
N GLU A 83 -11.01 4.95 -18.90
CA GLU A 83 -11.71 3.90 -18.17
C GLU A 83 -10.83 2.65 -18.00
N ARG A 84 -10.10 2.25 -19.04
CA ARG A 84 -9.16 1.12 -19.02
C ARG A 84 -7.99 1.36 -18.09
N ASN A 85 -7.42 2.57 -18.06
CA ASN A 85 -6.32 2.92 -17.16
C ASN A 85 -6.79 3.02 -15.70
N ILE A 86 -7.95 3.62 -15.42
CA ILE A 86 -8.57 3.59 -14.08
C ILE A 86 -8.86 2.14 -13.65
N ILE A 87 -9.37 1.29 -14.56
CA ILE A 87 -9.63 -0.13 -14.28
C ILE A 87 -8.31 -0.89 -14.08
N LYS A 88 -7.26 -0.57 -14.83
CA LYS A 88 -5.94 -1.19 -14.71
C LYS A 88 -5.20 -0.76 -13.45
N GLU A 89 -5.33 0.50 -13.02
CA GLU A 89 -4.82 0.99 -11.73
C GLU A 89 -5.67 0.48 -10.54
N ARG A 90 -6.96 0.18 -10.76
CA ARG A 90 -7.81 -0.54 -9.81
C ARG A 90 -7.45 -2.03 -9.67
N GLY A 91 -6.59 -2.57 -10.61
CA GLY A 91 -6.45 -4.01 -10.78
C GLY A 91 -7.82 -4.61 -11.12
N GLU A 92 -7.99 -5.22 -12.29
CA GLU A 92 -9.22 -5.92 -12.71
C GLU A 92 -9.95 -6.45 -11.48
N GLY A 93 -11.17 -6.02 -11.18
CA GLY A 93 -12.08 -6.39 -10.08
C GLY A 93 -11.73 -7.59 -9.17
N HIS A 94 -10.47 -7.80 -8.91
CA HIS A 94 -9.98 -8.77 -7.94
C HIS A 94 -10.01 -8.07 -6.58
N MET A 95 -10.87 -8.55 -5.70
CA MET A 95 -10.80 -8.23 -4.27
C MET A 95 -9.33 -8.27 -3.85
N LYS A 96 -8.84 -7.19 -3.24
CA LYS A 96 -7.45 -7.15 -2.76
C LYS A 96 -7.30 -8.21 -1.68
N SER A 97 -6.76 -9.36 -2.05
CA SER A 97 -6.63 -10.52 -1.17
C SER A 97 -5.22 -10.64 -0.62
N LEU A 98 -5.09 -11.14 0.61
CA LEU A 98 -3.81 -11.35 1.29
C LEU A 98 -3.78 -12.72 2.00
N LEU A 99 -2.78 -13.50 1.69
CA LEU A 99 -2.45 -14.73 2.41
C LEU A 99 -1.43 -14.41 3.50
N ILE A 100 -1.76 -14.74 4.76
CA ILE A 100 -0.86 -14.53 5.88
C ILE A 100 -0.38 -15.89 6.40
N LEU A 101 0.92 -16.12 6.41
CA LEU A 101 1.52 -17.27 7.08
C LEU A 101 1.73 -16.91 8.55
N GLY A 102 1.10 -17.68 9.45
CA GLY A 102 1.08 -17.44 10.89
C GLY A 102 -0.20 -16.74 11.37
N ALA A 103 -1.07 -17.47 12.07
CA ALA A 103 -2.35 -16.99 12.60
C ALA A 103 -2.30 -16.62 14.09
N GLY A 104 -1.11 -16.60 14.69
CA GLY A 104 -0.89 -16.21 16.09
C GLY A 104 -1.14 -14.71 16.33
N GLY A 105 -0.85 -14.22 17.53
CA GLY A 105 -1.12 -12.83 17.93
C GLY A 105 -0.54 -11.79 16.97
N PHE A 106 0.68 -11.98 16.47
CA PHE A 106 1.26 -11.07 15.46
C PHE A 106 0.51 -11.15 14.12
N GLY A 107 0.14 -12.35 13.67
CA GLY A 107 -0.67 -12.52 12.45
C GLY A 107 -2.01 -11.82 12.54
N GLN A 108 -2.67 -11.82 13.71
CA GLN A 108 -3.91 -11.08 13.91
C GLN A 108 -3.70 -9.56 13.82
N MET A 109 -2.61 -9.03 14.39
CA MET A 109 -2.26 -7.60 14.26
C MET A 109 -2.01 -7.21 12.79
N VAL A 110 -1.35 -8.10 12.04
CA VAL A 110 -1.12 -7.90 10.60
C VAL A 110 -2.45 -7.92 9.84
N LYS A 111 -3.37 -8.84 10.15
CA LYS A 111 -4.72 -8.88 9.58
C LYS A 111 -5.48 -7.57 9.81
N GLU A 112 -5.51 -7.08 11.06
CA GLU A 112 -6.19 -5.82 11.38
C GLU A 112 -5.58 -4.62 10.64
N THR A 113 -4.25 -4.60 10.47
CA THR A 113 -3.57 -3.60 9.66
C THR A 113 -3.93 -3.73 8.18
N ALA A 114 -3.95 -4.96 7.65
CA ALA A 114 -4.30 -5.22 6.25
C ALA A 114 -5.74 -4.78 5.93
N ILE A 115 -6.69 -4.97 6.85
CA ILE A 115 -8.06 -4.44 6.70
C ILE A 115 -8.04 -2.92 6.55
N GLN A 116 -7.26 -2.20 7.35
CA GLN A 116 -7.12 -0.75 7.26
C GLN A 116 -6.41 -0.30 5.96
N LEU A 117 -5.63 -1.18 5.33
CA LEU A 117 -4.98 -0.98 4.04
C LEU A 117 -5.87 -1.37 2.84
N GLY A 118 -7.15 -1.70 3.11
CA GLY A 118 -8.13 -2.02 2.07
C GLY A 118 -8.02 -3.43 1.50
N TYR A 119 -7.41 -4.38 2.23
CA TYR A 119 -7.52 -5.79 1.87
C TYR A 119 -8.90 -6.30 2.30
N GLU A 120 -9.62 -6.94 1.37
CA GLU A 120 -11.01 -7.37 1.56
C GLU A 120 -11.10 -8.85 1.92
N GLU A 121 -10.22 -9.67 1.35
CA GLU A 121 -10.12 -11.10 1.64
C GLU A 121 -8.77 -11.40 2.28
N ILE A 122 -8.80 -11.84 3.55
CA ILE A 122 -7.58 -12.14 4.30
C ILE A 122 -7.72 -13.52 4.93
N VAL A 123 -6.84 -14.42 4.56
CA VAL A 123 -6.80 -15.79 5.06
C VAL A 123 -5.45 -16.16 5.63
N PHE A 124 -5.41 -17.21 6.42
CA PHE A 124 -4.19 -17.68 7.07
C PHE A 124 -3.78 -19.08 6.61
N LEU A 125 -2.47 -19.31 6.62
CA LEU A 125 -1.88 -20.64 6.73
C LEU A 125 -1.17 -20.75 8.08
N ASP A 126 -1.47 -21.78 8.83
CA ASP A 126 -0.85 -22.02 10.14
C ASP A 126 -0.84 -23.52 10.47
N ASP A 127 0.25 -23.98 11.09
CA ASP A 127 0.44 -25.40 11.38
C ASP A 127 -0.30 -25.84 12.67
N ALA A 128 -0.62 -24.91 13.56
CA ALA A 128 -1.19 -25.16 14.88
C ALA A 128 -2.55 -24.48 15.12
N ALA A 129 -2.82 -23.33 14.47
CA ALA A 129 -4.06 -22.60 14.65
C ALA A 129 -5.20 -23.22 13.83
N PHE A 130 -6.42 -23.08 14.35
CA PHE A 130 -7.67 -23.49 13.71
C PHE A 130 -8.65 -22.34 13.74
N GLY A 131 -9.48 -22.22 12.72
CA GLY A 131 -10.49 -21.18 12.66
C GLY A 131 -11.05 -21.01 11.25
N LYS A 132 -12.09 -20.21 11.13
CA LYS A 132 -12.79 -19.97 9.86
C LYS A 132 -11.86 -19.43 8.76
N ASP A 133 -10.89 -18.60 9.13
CA ASP A 133 -10.01 -17.92 8.19
C ASP A 133 -8.69 -18.66 7.98
N VAL A 134 -8.48 -19.83 8.64
CA VAL A 134 -7.31 -20.69 8.45
C VAL A 134 -7.63 -21.72 7.37
N VAL A 135 -7.02 -21.58 6.21
CA VAL A 135 -7.35 -22.35 4.99
C VAL A 135 -6.35 -23.46 4.66
N GLY A 136 -5.38 -23.70 5.55
CA GLY A 136 -4.39 -24.78 5.40
C GLY A 136 -3.19 -24.61 6.30
N LYS A 137 -2.17 -25.44 6.08
CA LYS A 137 -0.89 -25.40 6.78
C LYS A 137 0.11 -24.49 6.05
N CYS A 138 1.18 -24.06 6.72
CA CYS A 138 2.20 -23.22 6.10
C CYS A 138 2.82 -23.89 4.85
N CYS A 139 3.00 -25.21 4.83
CA CYS A 139 3.53 -25.92 3.67
C CYS A 139 2.63 -25.88 2.42
N ASP A 140 1.35 -25.52 2.55
CA ASP A 140 0.39 -25.45 1.43
C ASP A 140 0.53 -24.14 0.62
N TYR A 141 1.49 -23.26 0.98
CA TYR A 141 1.66 -21.94 0.36
C TYR A 141 1.81 -22.01 -1.17
N THR A 142 2.51 -22.98 -1.72
CA THR A 142 2.68 -23.12 -3.18
C THR A 142 1.38 -23.48 -3.89
N ALA A 143 0.53 -24.29 -3.27
CA ALA A 143 -0.79 -24.64 -3.79
C ALA A 143 -1.77 -23.44 -3.78
N LYS A 144 -1.57 -22.48 -2.86
CA LYS A 144 -2.39 -21.29 -2.72
C LYS A 144 -2.00 -20.14 -3.67
N TYR A 145 -0.88 -20.21 -4.37
CA TYR A 145 -0.43 -19.15 -5.29
C TYR A 145 -1.42 -18.86 -6.43
N GLY A 146 -2.21 -19.85 -6.84
CA GLY A 146 -3.27 -19.68 -7.86
C GLY A 146 -4.43 -18.82 -7.37
N GLU A 147 -4.75 -18.89 -6.08
CA GLU A 147 -5.86 -18.18 -5.43
C GLU A 147 -5.42 -16.79 -4.92
N TYR A 148 -4.23 -16.71 -4.31
CA TYR A 148 -3.68 -15.49 -3.69
C TYR A 148 -2.37 -15.12 -4.35
N LYS A 149 -2.25 -13.89 -4.85
CA LYS A 149 -1.01 -13.39 -5.47
C LYS A 149 -0.12 -12.67 -4.46
N MET A 150 -0.71 -12.11 -3.42
CA MET A 150 -0.01 -11.41 -2.35
C MET A 150 0.04 -12.27 -1.09
N ALA A 151 1.20 -12.36 -0.47
CA ALA A 151 1.36 -13.08 0.80
C ALA A 151 2.41 -12.42 1.70
N VAL A 152 2.27 -12.60 3.02
CA VAL A 152 3.25 -12.15 4.02
C VAL A 152 3.45 -13.20 5.11
N ALA A 153 4.63 -13.20 5.73
CA ALA A 153 4.98 -14.13 6.82
C ALA A 153 4.93 -13.40 8.17
N ALA A 154 3.86 -13.60 8.94
CA ALA A 154 3.58 -12.88 10.18
C ALA A 154 3.97 -13.69 11.43
N PHE A 155 5.25 -14.01 11.57
CA PHE A 155 5.80 -14.72 12.72
C PHE A 155 6.58 -13.77 13.65
N GLY A 156 6.36 -13.90 14.97
CA GLY A 156 7.13 -13.16 15.96
C GLY A 156 8.61 -13.59 16.01
N ASN A 157 8.90 -14.84 15.69
CA ASN A 157 10.29 -15.34 15.61
C ASN A 157 10.96 -14.81 14.34
N ASN A 158 12.10 -14.14 14.48
CA ASN A 158 12.84 -13.48 13.41
C ASN A 158 13.28 -14.43 12.30
N HIS A 159 13.83 -15.59 12.67
CA HIS A 159 14.30 -16.59 11.70
C HIS A 159 13.13 -17.23 10.91
N THR A 160 12.05 -17.57 11.60
CA THR A 160 10.86 -18.13 10.98
C THR A 160 10.23 -17.13 10.03
N ARG A 161 10.14 -15.85 10.43
CA ARG A 161 9.59 -14.78 9.60
C ARG A 161 10.42 -14.58 8.33
N LEU A 162 11.75 -14.50 8.46
CA LEU A 162 12.65 -14.35 7.32
C LEU A 162 12.59 -15.58 6.41
N PHE A 163 12.69 -16.79 6.95
CA PHE A 163 12.61 -18.03 6.20
C PHE A 163 11.35 -18.12 5.33
N TRP A 164 10.18 -17.84 5.90
CA TRP A 164 8.92 -17.91 5.14
C TRP A 164 8.80 -16.75 4.15
N THR A 165 9.31 -15.56 4.46
CA THR A 165 9.37 -14.47 3.49
C THR A 165 10.19 -14.85 2.27
N ASP A 166 11.37 -15.45 2.46
CA ASP A 166 12.22 -15.92 1.36
C ASP A 166 11.51 -17.02 0.53
N LYS A 167 10.81 -17.95 1.19
CA LYS A 167 10.00 -18.98 0.51
C LYS A 167 8.86 -18.42 -0.32
N LEU A 168 8.18 -17.40 0.16
CA LEU A 168 7.13 -16.72 -0.60
C LEU A 168 7.69 -16.02 -1.83
N LEU A 169 8.82 -15.32 -1.70
CA LEU A 169 9.51 -14.68 -2.83
C LEU A 169 9.99 -15.70 -3.88
N GLU A 170 10.60 -16.81 -3.43
CA GLU A 170 11.03 -17.91 -4.31
C GLU A 170 9.86 -18.54 -5.09
N ALA A 171 8.68 -18.60 -4.49
CA ALA A 171 7.45 -19.12 -5.12
C ALA A 171 6.78 -18.10 -6.06
N GLY A 172 7.29 -16.88 -6.16
CA GLY A 172 6.78 -15.83 -7.04
C GLY A 172 5.66 -14.98 -6.45
N TYR A 173 5.38 -15.07 -5.15
CA TYR A 173 4.44 -14.18 -4.49
C TYR A 173 4.92 -12.73 -4.53
N GLU A 174 3.99 -11.82 -4.69
CA GLU A 174 4.19 -10.44 -4.28
C GLU A 174 4.15 -10.39 -2.74
N VAL A 175 5.23 -9.92 -2.12
CA VAL A 175 5.36 -9.88 -0.67
C VAL A 175 5.44 -8.42 -0.23
N PRO A 176 4.28 -7.75 -0.03
CA PRO A 176 4.25 -6.32 0.24
C PRO A 176 4.83 -5.97 1.62
N ALA A 177 5.38 -4.77 1.74
CA ALA A 177 5.59 -4.15 3.04
C ALA A 177 4.23 -3.82 3.68
N ILE A 178 4.04 -4.18 4.93
CA ILE A 178 2.82 -3.87 5.68
C ILE A 178 3.10 -2.67 6.59
N VAL A 179 2.58 -1.51 6.19
CA VAL A 179 2.78 -0.25 6.92
C VAL A 179 1.44 0.17 7.53
N HIS A 180 1.36 0.20 8.86
CA HIS A 180 0.15 0.64 9.53
C HIS A 180 -0.15 2.11 9.21
N PRO A 181 -1.42 2.51 8.93
CA PRO A 181 -1.77 3.89 8.57
C PRO A 181 -1.35 4.96 9.59
N SER A 182 -1.17 4.60 10.87
CA SER A 182 -0.68 5.51 11.90
C SER A 182 0.85 5.55 12.03
N ALA A 183 1.59 4.79 11.24
CA ALA A 183 3.04 4.88 11.20
C ALA A 183 3.49 6.11 10.40
N ILE A 184 4.63 6.66 10.76
CA ILE A 184 5.25 7.79 10.04
C ILE A 184 6.51 7.25 9.36
N VAL A 185 6.49 7.23 8.03
CA VAL A 185 7.63 6.77 7.22
C VAL A 185 8.09 7.91 6.34
N SER A 186 9.37 8.25 6.44
CA SER A 186 9.97 9.28 5.59
C SER A 186 9.91 8.87 4.10
N PRO A 187 9.61 9.78 3.18
CA PRO A 187 9.59 9.49 1.74
C PRO A 187 10.92 8.96 1.19
N SER A 188 12.05 9.25 1.84
CA SER A 188 13.38 8.75 1.47
C SER A 188 13.77 7.45 2.16
N ALA A 189 12.91 6.89 3.04
CA ALA A 189 13.13 5.59 3.62
C ALA A 189 12.87 4.48 2.59
N VAL A 190 13.67 3.41 2.64
CA VAL A 190 13.54 2.25 1.75
C VAL A 190 12.99 1.08 2.55
N LEU A 191 11.88 0.52 2.09
CA LEU A 191 11.21 -0.61 2.71
C LEU A 191 11.36 -1.87 1.85
N GLY A 192 11.91 -2.92 2.43
CA GLY A 192 12.09 -4.23 1.80
C GLY A 192 10.82 -5.09 1.83
N SER A 193 10.80 -6.11 0.98
CA SER A 193 9.68 -7.05 0.85
C SER A 193 9.31 -7.70 2.19
N GLY A 194 8.01 -7.70 2.51
CA GLY A 194 7.49 -8.35 3.71
C GLY A 194 7.99 -7.74 5.02
N CYS A 195 8.50 -6.51 5.02
CA CYS A 195 8.76 -5.81 6.27
C CYS A 195 7.47 -5.28 6.88
N PHE A 196 7.49 -5.04 8.18
CA PHE A 196 6.34 -4.59 8.95
C PHE A 196 6.68 -3.31 9.70
N ILE A 197 5.89 -2.25 9.48
CA ILE A 197 5.96 -1.00 10.21
C ILE A 197 4.65 -0.85 10.97
N MET A 198 4.70 -1.10 12.29
CA MET A 198 3.49 -1.25 13.09
C MET A 198 2.97 0.09 13.61
N GLN A 199 1.90 0.03 14.38
CA GLN A 199 1.16 1.21 14.87
C GLN A 199 2.10 2.24 15.52
N ARG A 200 2.00 3.52 15.08
CA ARG A 200 2.76 4.66 15.64
C ARG A 200 4.29 4.51 15.58
N ALA A 201 4.80 3.58 14.78
CA ALA A 201 6.22 3.50 14.51
C ALA A 201 6.67 4.69 13.65
N VAL A 202 7.92 5.12 13.84
CA VAL A 202 8.54 6.20 13.06
C VAL A 202 9.79 5.66 12.39
N VAL A 203 9.86 5.85 11.06
CA VAL A 203 11.04 5.50 10.25
C VAL A 203 11.52 6.77 9.56
N ASN A 204 12.65 7.29 10.00
CA ASN A 204 13.16 8.58 9.54
C ASN A 204 13.94 8.50 8.21
N THR A 205 14.43 9.66 7.79
CA THR A 205 15.07 9.91 6.49
C THR A 205 16.24 8.96 6.22
N HIS A 206 16.33 8.46 4.97
CA HIS A 206 17.37 7.56 4.47
C HIS A 206 17.55 6.26 5.27
N THR A 207 16.56 5.89 6.09
CA THR A 207 16.56 4.61 6.81
C THR A 207 16.25 3.47 5.85
N HIS A 208 16.99 2.38 5.93
CA HIS A 208 16.72 1.14 5.25
C HIS A 208 16.10 0.12 6.21
N VAL A 209 14.88 -0.33 5.91
CA VAL A 209 14.23 -1.45 6.60
C VAL A 209 14.18 -2.61 5.62
N ASP A 210 15.04 -3.61 5.81
CA ASP A 210 15.23 -4.71 4.88
C ASP A 210 14.09 -5.74 4.98
N ARG A 211 14.12 -6.75 4.06
CA ARG A 211 13.04 -7.75 3.93
C ARG A 211 12.76 -8.48 5.25
N ALA A 212 11.50 -8.76 5.49
CA ALA A 212 11.01 -9.42 6.72
C ALA A 212 11.42 -8.73 8.03
N ALA A 213 11.96 -7.52 8.00
CA ALA A 213 12.25 -6.78 9.21
C ALA A 213 10.97 -6.27 9.88
N LEU A 214 11.00 -6.07 11.18
CA LEU A 214 9.87 -5.60 11.97
C LEU A 214 10.27 -4.36 12.78
N VAL A 215 9.65 -3.22 12.47
CA VAL A 215 9.65 -2.03 13.32
C VAL A 215 8.34 -2.03 14.09
N ASN A 216 8.38 -2.43 15.35
CA ASN A 216 7.21 -2.74 16.15
C ASN A 216 6.51 -1.46 16.65
N SER A 217 5.33 -1.61 17.24
CA SER A 217 4.47 -0.49 17.64
C SER A 217 5.20 0.51 18.53
N GLY A 218 5.09 1.80 18.17
CA GLY A 218 5.71 2.91 18.88
C GLY A 218 7.24 2.99 18.80
N ALA A 219 7.89 2.11 18.03
CA ALA A 219 9.34 2.17 17.85
C ALA A 219 9.74 3.36 16.95
N VAL A 220 10.91 3.93 17.21
CA VAL A 220 11.50 5.02 16.42
C VAL A 220 12.83 4.57 15.86
N VAL A 221 12.99 4.65 14.55
CA VAL A 221 14.28 4.41 13.87
C VAL A 221 14.72 5.74 13.26
N ASP A 222 15.81 6.28 13.78
CA ASP A 222 16.30 7.57 13.36
C ASP A 222 17.09 7.48 12.03
N HIS A 223 17.38 8.63 11.45
CA HIS A 223 17.91 8.78 10.08
C HIS A 223 19.21 8.00 9.83
N ASP A 224 19.45 7.67 8.55
CA ASP A 224 20.66 6.98 8.07
C ASP A 224 20.95 5.63 8.79
N SER A 225 19.90 4.97 9.28
CA SER A 225 20.00 3.69 10.00
C SER A 225 19.57 2.52 9.12
N VAL A 226 20.01 1.33 9.48
CA VAL A 226 19.70 0.08 8.77
C VAL A 226 19.08 -0.93 9.73
N VAL A 227 17.88 -1.42 9.41
CA VAL A 227 17.26 -2.56 10.06
C VAL A 227 17.41 -3.75 9.13
N CYS A 228 18.35 -4.64 9.42
CA CYS A 228 18.72 -5.76 8.56
C CYS A 228 17.57 -6.77 8.36
N ALA A 229 17.71 -7.64 7.34
CA ALA A 229 16.73 -8.65 7.01
C ALA A 229 16.34 -9.50 8.22
N GLY A 230 15.04 -9.61 8.48
CA GLY A 230 14.49 -10.35 9.61
C GLY A 230 14.76 -9.74 10.98
N ALA A 231 15.44 -8.61 11.08
CA ALA A 231 15.68 -7.96 12.37
C ALA A 231 14.39 -7.41 12.99
N HIS A 232 14.39 -7.18 14.29
CA HIS A 232 13.24 -6.72 15.04
C HIS A 232 13.61 -5.54 15.94
N VAL A 233 13.07 -4.37 15.65
CA VAL A 233 13.07 -3.23 16.56
C VAL A 233 11.87 -3.38 17.48
N GLY A 234 12.12 -3.64 18.77
CA GLY A 234 11.08 -3.99 19.75
C GLY A 234 10.07 -2.87 20.01
N LEU A 235 9.01 -3.19 20.74
CA LEU A 235 7.95 -2.25 21.14
C LEU A 235 8.55 -1.00 21.84
N GLY A 236 8.19 0.20 21.34
CA GLY A 236 8.61 1.46 21.94
C GLY A 236 10.12 1.73 21.95
N SER A 237 10.92 0.92 21.27
CA SER A 237 12.39 1.07 21.22
C SER A 237 12.80 2.28 20.39
N VAL A 238 13.94 2.87 20.73
CA VAL A 238 14.54 3.97 19.95
C VAL A 238 15.89 3.54 19.41
N VAL A 239 16.03 3.54 18.09
CA VAL A 239 17.28 3.35 17.35
C VAL A 239 17.81 4.73 16.99
N LYS A 240 19.03 5.04 17.45
CA LYS A 240 19.70 6.32 17.14
C LYS A 240 20.14 6.36 15.68
N ALA A 241 20.39 7.56 15.18
CA ALA A 241 20.92 7.79 13.83
C ALA A 241 22.21 7.00 13.57
N ASN A 242 22.41 6.61 12.30
CA ASN A 242 23.61 5.90 11.83
C ASN A 242 23.86 4.56 12.55
N CYS A 243 22.79 3.87 12.97
CA CYS A 243 22.87 2.56 13.62
C CYS A 243 22.45 1.43 12.69
N THR A 244 23.04 0.25 12.88
CA THR A 244 22.62 -0.97 12.22
C THR A 244 22.05 -1.93 13.25
N ILE A 245 20.83 -2.40 13.02
CA ILE A 245 20.16 -3.42 13.83
C ILE A 245 20.22 -4.73 13.07
N GLU A 246 21.04 -5.65 13.58
CA GLU A 246 21.20 -6.98 13.00
C GLU A 246 20.12 -7.93 13.49
N GLN A 247 19.88 -8.99 12.71
CA GLN A 247 19.08 -10.11 13.18
C GLN A 247 19.81 -10.78 14.34
N GLU A 248 19.14 -10.99 15.46
CA GLU A 248 19.71 -11.72 16.60
C GLU A 248 20.16 -13.12 16.16
N LYS A 249 21.44 -13.42 16.38
CA LYS A 249 21.95 -14.78 16.26
C LYS A 249 21.49 -15.57 17.49
N LYS A 250 20.83 -16.70 17.27
CA LYS A 250 20.56 -17.67 18.34
C LYS A 250 21.85 -18.35 18.78
#